data_bd9377334f7296e659ce4748bc321f34
#
_entry.id   bd9377334f7296e659ce4748bc321f34
#
_cell.length_a   1.000
_cell.length_b   1.000
_cell.length_c   1.000
_cell.angle_alpha   90.00
_cell.angle_beta   90.00
_cell.angle_gamma   90.00
#
_symmetry.space_group_name_H-M   'P 1'
#
loop_
_entity.id
_entity.type
_entity.pdbx_description
1 polymer ?
#
loop_
_entity_poly.entity_id
_entity_poly.type
_entity_poly.pdbx_seq_one_letter_code
_entity_poly.pdbx_strand_id
1 'polypeptide(L)'
;MVESDEFNLRDTAKDVGIALSCVFVVFLLTFVYSGNWPPMVVIESGSMEHDNNQFYAEPRYSHLGIIDTGDLVIVKQAEKDEIVTYLAGKKTNYKMYGDYGDVIVYYKNGIETYEGQPVTPVIHRAMAWVDVLEEPQDMDGDGDTDYYYIPEINTYFGSKIALSEIGLNGGAHIKDLENSGYITKGDSTGNPHPDQLTHYDIEGEKVQPVTPDSIVGMARGELPWFGLMKLRLTQADNYYQAPPECRTMLWISMVTILAGPFTVGKLWDTYQDRRVAETKPKSDKKKEDDARYKSESTHYHQLLQEKLKNDNDETENDNNETENDNDETENKGENTNITNVYITDSIVNRSNFGESKDDEKKKDKH
;
A
#
# COMPACT_ATOMS: atom_id res chain seq x y z
N MET A 1 -39.32 1.56 8.38
CA MET A 1 -39.03 0.21 8.88
C MET A 1 -37.60 -0.07 8.48
N VAL A 2 -36.65 0.05 9.40
CA VAL A 2 -35.23 -0.24 9.14
C VAL A 2 -35.13 -1.76 9.23
N GLU A 3 -34.89 -2.40 8.10
CA GLU A 3 -34.58 -3.82 8.03
C GLU A 3 -33.26 -4.00 8.80
N SER A 4 -33.34 -4.64 9.95
CA SER A 4 -32.16 -5.05 10.71
C SER A 4 -31.53 -6.18 9.92
N ASP A 5 -30.39 -5.91 9.25
CA ASP A 5 -29.53 -6.94 8.71
C ASP A 5 -29.21 -7.93 9.85
N GLU A 6 -29.85 -9.07 9.87
CA GLU A 6 -29.53 -10.14 10.80
C GLU A 6 -28.08 -10.56 10.54
N PHE A 7 -27.21 -10.33 11.54
CA PHE A 7 -25.83 -10.74 11.51
C PHE A 7 -25.76 -12.26 11.35
N ASN A 8 -25.44 -12.72 10.15
CA ASN A 8 -25.33 -14.13 9.83
C ASN A 8 -23.93 -14.64 10.18
N LEU A 9 -23.79 -15.22 11.38
CA LEU A 9 -22.52 -15.76 11.90
C LEU A 9 -21.85 -16.74 10.91
N ARG A 10 -22.63 -17.50 10.15
CA ARG A 10 -22.11 -18.48 9.18
C ARG A 10 -21.45 -17.80 7.97
N ASP A 11 -22.02 -16.72 7.48
CA ASP A 11 -21.46 -16.00 6.32
C ASP A 11 -20.24 -15.19 6.76
N THR A 12 -20.30 -14.55 7.93
CA THR A 12 -19.11 -13.92 8.54
C THR A 12 -17.97 -14.92 8.75
N ALA A 13 -18.24 -16.13 9.23
CA ALA A 13 -17.22 -17.16 9.42
C ALA A 13 -16.61 -17.62 8.09
N LYS A 14 -17.38 -17.69 7.00
CA LYS A 14 -16.85 -17.98 5.65
C LYS A 14 -15.93 -16.86 5.17
N ASP A 15 -16.36 -15.60 5.31
CA ASP A 15 -15.59 -14.45 4.86
C ASP A 15 -14.26 -14.36 5.61
N VAL A 16 -14.27 -14.57 6.92
CA VAL A 16 -13.04 -14.67 7.74
C VAL A 16 -12.17 -15.84 7.29
N GLY A 17 -12.78 -17.01 7.00
CA GLY A 17 -12.05 -18.19 6.51
C GLY A 17 -11.37 -17.92 5.16
N ILE A 18 -12.05 -17.25 4.24
CA ILE A 18 -11.50 -16.86 2.94
C ILE A 18 -10.32 -15.86 3.15
N ALA A 19 -10.51 -14.84 3.98
CA ALA A 19 -9.47 -13.86 4.27
C ALA A 19 -8.21 -14.50 4.86
N LEU A 20 -8.37 -15.39 5.85
CA LEU A 20 -7.25 -16.14 6.44
C LEU A 20 -6.56 -17.05 5.42
N SER A 21 -7.32 -17.70 4.53
CA SER A 21 -6.77 -18.53 3.46
C SER A 21 -5.95 -17.70 2.47
N CYS A 22 -6.40 -16.51 2.10
CA CYS A 22 -5.64 -15.58 1.24
C CYS A 22 -4.32 -15.16 1.91
N VAL A 23 -4.34 -14.78 3.20
CA VAL A 23 -3.13 -14.42 3.95
C VAL A 23 -2.17 -15.61 4.02
N PHE A 24 -2.68 -16.81 4.29
CA PHE A 24 -1.87 -18.04 4.33
C PHE A 24 -1.21 -18.34 2.97
N VAL A 25 -1.94 -18.19 1.87
CA VAL A 25 -1.40 -18.39 0.51
C VAL A 25 -0.30 -17.38 0.21
N VAL A 26 -0.51 -16.09 0.53
CA VAL A 26 0.52 -15.05 0.35
C VAL A 26 1.77 -15.40 1.15
N PHE A 27 1.62 -15.78 2.43
CA PHE A 27 2.73 -16.17 3.28
C PHE A 27 3.47 -17.41 2.74
N LEU A 28 2.73 -18.41 2.26
CA LEU A 28 3.31 -19.61 1.63
C LEU A 28 4.10 -19.27 0.37
N LEU A 29 3.56 -18.40 -0.50
CA LEU A 29 4.27 -17.94 -1.70
C LEU A 29 5.54 -17.16 -1.34
N THR A 30 5.48 -16.30 -0.31
CA THR A 30 6.66 -15.59 0.19
C THR A 30 7.71 -16.56 0.73
N PHE A 31 7.31 -17.58 1.48
CA PHE A 31 8.21 -18.62 1.97
C PHE A 31 8.88 -19.40 0.83
N VAL A 32 8.11 -19.83 -0.18
CA VAL A 32 8.66 -20.53 -1.36
C VAL A 32 9.62 -19.65 -2.15
N TYR A 33 9.30 -18.35 -2.28
CA TYR A 33 10.18 -17.39 -2.96
C TYR A 33 11.47 -17.12 -2.17
N SER A 34 11.37 -17.01 -0.86
CA SER A 34 12.48 -16.73 0.04
C SER A 34 13.47 -17.89 0.14
N GLY A 35 13.01 -19.12 0.17
CA GLY A 35 13.82 -20.30 0.50
C GLY A 35 14.29 -20.36 1.96
N ASN A 36 13.96 -19.35 2.79
CA ASN A 36 14.39 -19.20 4.18
C ASN A 36 13.24 -19.30 5.17
N TRP A 37 13.56 -19.68 6.40
CA TRP A 37 12.64 -19.61 7.54
C TRP A 37 13.28 -18.86 8.72
N PRO A 38 12.66 -17.78 9.23
CA PRO A 38 11.50 -17.06 8.66
C PRO A 38 11.83 -16.38 7.34
N PRO A 39 10.84 -16.21 6.42
CA PRO A 39 11.07 -15.60 5.12
C PRO A 39 11.29 -14.10 5.16
N MET A 40 11.02 -13.47 6.31
CA MET A 40 11.10 -12.03 6.53
C MET A 40 11.78 -11.70 7.84
N VAL A 41 12.51 -10.59 7.86
CA VAL A 41 13.14 -10.02 9.06
C VAL A 41 12.61 -8.62 9.34
N VAL A 42 12.51 -8.25 10.62
CA VAL A 42 12.14 -6.91 11.06
C VAL A 42 13.40 -6.09 11.22
N ILE A 43 13.41 -4.88 10.67
CA ILE A 43 14.51 -3.93 10.82
C ILE A 43 14.40 -3.24 12.17
N GLU A 44 15.40 -3.45 13.02
CA GLU A 44 15.40 -3.00 14.42
C GLU A 44 16.24 -1.75 14.66
N SER A 45 17.04 -1.31 13.66
CA SER A 45 17.96 -0.17 13.80
C SER A 45 18.03 0.67 12.54
N GLY A 46 18.44 1.94 12.67
CA GLY A 46 18.61 2.89 11.58
C GLY A 46 19.91 2.76 10.80
N SER A 47 20.64 1.62 10.89
CA SER A 47 21.94 1.48 10.21
C SER A 47 21.86 1.52 8.68
N MET A 48 20.66 1.27 8.13
CA MET A 48 20.39 1.29 6.69
C MET A 48 19.60 2.53 6.24
N GLU A 49 19.20 3.41 7.17
CA GLU A 49 18.48 4.64 6.85
C GLU A 49 19.37 5.64 6.09
N HIS A 50 18.81 6.26 5.06
CA HIS A 50 19.50 7.26 4.23
C HIS A 50 19.30 8.68 4.79
N ASP A 51 19.92 8.99 5.93
CA ASP A 51 19.64 10.18 6.74
C ASP A 51 19.95 11.52 6.10
N ASN A 52 20.86 11.61 5.16
CA ASN A 52 21.40 12.90 4.67
C ASN A 52 21.74 12.89 3.20
N ASN A 53 20.94 12.26 2.39
CA ASN A 53 21.17 12.44 0.98
C ASN A 53 20.48 13.74 0.53
N GLN A 54 21.06 14.47 -0.41
CA GLN A 54 20.53 15.75 -0.91
C GLN A 54 19.12 15.67 -1.51
N PHE A 55 18.57 14.45 -1.68
CA PHE A 55 17.24 14.18 -2.16
C PHE A 55 16.22 13.96 -1.03
N TYR A 56 16.68 13.69 0.20
CA TYR A 56 15.88 13.39 1.37
C TYR A 56 16.25 14.37 2.47
N ALA A 57 15.45 15.42 2.60
CA ALA A 57 15.82 16.60 3.38
C ALA A 57 15.93 16.35 4.90
N GLU A 58 15.40 15.27 5.44
CA GLU A 58 15.47 14.91 6.88
C GLU A 58 15.13 13.44 7.12
N PRO A 59 15.63 12.80 8.23
CA PRO A 59 15.30 11.42 8.61
C PRO A 59 13.85 11.23 9.08
N ARG A 60 12.93 12.07 8.65
CA ARG A 60 11.53 12.05 9.08
C ARG A 60 10.63 11.27 8.16
N TYR A 61 11.07 10.98 6.96
CA TYR A 61 10.26 10.37 5.93
C TYR A 61 10.68 8.92 5.72
N SER A 62 9.73 8.02 5.84
CA SER A 62 9.88 6.66 5.35
C SER A 62 9.81 6.67 3.84
N HIS A 63 10.75 6.01 3.20
CA HIS A 63 10.86 5.96 1.76
C HIS A 63 10.64 4.53 1.27
N LEU A 64 9.65 4.35 0.41
CA LEU A 64 9.49 3.08 -0.30
C LEU A 64 10.73 2.79 -1.14
N GLY A 65 11.28 1.60 -0.99
CA GLY A 65 12.50 1.18 -1.68
C GLY A 65 13.80 1.55 -0.98
N ILE A 66 13.71 1.97 0.30
CA ILE A 66 14.82 2.20 1.23
C ILE A 66 14.50 1.47 2.52
N ILE A 67 15.49 0.83 3.12
CA ILE A 67 15.28 0.06 4.35
C ILE A 67 15.30 1.00 5.54
N ASP A 68 14.14 1.18 6.18
CA ASP A 68 13.96 2.01 7.37
C ASP A 68 13.73 1.16 8.63
N THR A 69 14.00 1.73 9.80
CA THR A 69 13.64 1.09 11.08
C THR A 69 12.12 0.85 11.14
N GLY A 70 11.76 -0.39 11.39
CA GLY A 70 10.35 -0.81 11.44
C GLY A 70 9.82 -1.43 10.16
N ASP A 71 10.64 -1.57 9.14
CA ASP A 71 10.25 -2.32 7.94
C ASP A 71 10.34 -3.82 8.17
N LEU A 72 9.57 -4.55 7.39
CA LEU A 72 9.61 -6.00 7.32
C LEU A 72 10.20 -6.38 5.95
N VAL A 73 11.43 -6.88 5.96
CA VAL A 73 12.19 -7.17 4.74
C VAL A 73 12.11 -8.64 4.38
N ILE A 74 11.77 -8.95 3.13
CA ILE A 74 11.80 -10.31 2.58
C ILE A 74 13.26 -10.67 2.28
N VAL A 75 13.71 -11.78 2.85
CA VAL A 75 15.09 -12.28 2.70
C VAL A 75 15.08 -13.51 1.82
N LYS A 76 15.66 -13.40 0.62
CA LYS A 76 15.83 -14.52 -0.31
C LYS A 76 17.18 -15.18 -0.08
N GLN A 77 17.18 -16.49 0.08
CA GLN A 77 18.41 -17.27 0.09
C GLN A 77 19.23 -16.98 -1.17
N ALA A 78 20.55 -16.84 -1.02
CA ALA A 78 21.44 -16.51 -2.13
C ALA A 78 22.74 -17.27 -2.03
N GLU A 79 23.26 -17.67 -3.19
CA GLU A 79 24.61 -18.17 -3.33
C GLU A 79 25.59 -17.02 -3.53
N LYS A 80 26.90 -17.28 -3.31
CA LYS A 80 27.96 -16.29 -3.47
C LYS A 80 27.89 -15.55 -4.82
N ASP A 81 27.71 -16.29 -5.89
CA ASP A 81 27.74 -15.75 -7.25
C ASP A 81 26.51 -14.89 -7.62
N GLU A 82 25.45 -14.95 -6.79
CA GLU A 82 24.25 -14.14 -6.97
C GLU A 82 24.34 -12.76 -6.32
N ILE A 83 25.29 -12.56 -5.38
CA ILE A 83 25.43 -11.29 -4.62
C ILE A 83 26.27 -10.31 -5.42
N VAL A 84 25.64 -9.21 -5.82
CA VAL A 84 26.29 -8.11 -6.50
C VAL A 84 26.81 -7.10 -5.47
N THR A 85 28.12 -6.94 -5.37
CA THR A 85 28.72 -5.96 -4.46
C THR A 85 28.49 -4.51 -4.93
N TYR A 86 28.69 -3.53 -4.04
CA TYR A 86 28.64 -2.11 -4.38
C TYR A 86 29.57 -1.77 -5.55
N LEU A 87 30.81 -2.26 -5.52
CA LEU A 87 31.78 -2.03 -6.60
C LEU A 87 31.32 -2.62 -7.93
N ALA A 88 30.81 -3.84 -7.94
CA ALA A 88 30.26 -4.48 -9.12
C ALA A 88 28.97 -3.78 -9.62
N GLY A 89 28.10 -3.43 -8.70
CA GLY A 89 26.86 -2.69 -8.99
C GLY A 89 27.12 -1.32 -9.57
N LYS A 90 28.15 -0.62 -9.11
CA LYS A 90 28.57 0.68 -9.66
C LYS A 90 29.05 0.57 -11.11
N LYS A 91 29.74 -0.52 -11.46
CA LYS A 91 30.19 -0.77 -12.84
C LYS A 91 29.03 -1.11 -13.77
N THR A 92 28.05 -1.88 -13.29
CA THR A 92 26.91 -2.35 -14.07
C THR A 92 25.67 -1.45 -13.97
N ASN A 93 25.72 -0.39 -13.15
CA ASN A 93 24.58 0.47 -12.78
C ASN A 93 23.43 -0.30 -12.10
N TYR A 94 23.74 -1.41 -11.41
CA TYR A 94 22.78 -2.17 -10.64
C TYR A 94 22.58 -1.57 -9.25
N LYS A 95 21.34 -1.26 -8.88
CA LYS A 95 20.96 -0.64 -7.61
C LYS A 95 19.86 -1.40 -6.90
N MET A 96 19.97 -1.50 -5.58
CA MET A 96 18.93 -1.97 -4.67
C MET A 96 18.88 -1.05 -3.45
N TYR A 97 17.69 -0.74 -2.97
CA TYR A 97 17.47 0.08 -1.77
C TYR A 97 18.25 1.41 -1.80
N GLY A 98 18.11 2.14 -2.92
CA GLY A 98 18.64 3.51 -3.06
C GLY A 98 20.10 3.63 -3.49
N ASP A 99 20.94 2.58 -3.38
CA ASP A 99 22.35 2.61 -3.76
C ASP A 99 22.82 1.37 -4.53
N TYR A 100 24.05 1.36 -5.00
CA TYR A 100 24.62 0.28 -5.81
C TYR A 100 24.79 -1.02 -5.02
N GLY A 101 24.60 -2.16 -5.70
CA GLY A 101 24.84 -3.49 -5.14
C GLY A 101 23.71 -3.98 -4.23
N ASP A 102 23.91 -5.16 -3.68
CA ASP A 102 22.94 -5.88 -2.84
C ASP A 102 23.11 -5.57 -1.35
N VAL A 103 22.00 -5.68 -0.64
CA VAL A 103 21.95 -5.68 0.82
C VAL A 103 21.79 -7.12 1.29
N ILE A 104 22.68 -7.56 2.19
CA ILE A 104 22.72 -8.93 2.72
C ILE A 104 22.36 -8.97 4.20
N VAL A 105 21.75 -10.08 4.59
CA VAL A 105 21.47 -10.41 6.00
C VAL A 105 22.44 -11.50 6.41
N TYR A 106 23.18 -11.30 7.47
CA TYR A 106 24.26 -12.19 7.88
C TYR A 106 24.48 -12.19 9.40
N TYR A 107 25.16 -13.23 9.88
CA TYR A 107 25.64 -13.30 11.26
C TYR A 107 27.09 -12.86 11.32
N LYS A 108 27.43 -11.93 12.25
CA LYS A 108 28.84 -11.50 12.50
C LYS A 108 29.67 -12.71 12.90
N ASN A 109 30.77 -12.90 12.18
CA ASN A 109 31.69 -14.03 12.37
C ASN A 109 30.97 -15.42 12.38
N GLY A 110 29.78 -15.51 11.76
CA GLY A 110 29.01 -16.77 11.69
C GLY A 110 28.33 -17.18 13.00
N ILE A 111 28.28 -16.32 14.01
CA ILE A 111 27.71 -16.64 15.33
C ILE A 111 26.17 -16.51 15.28
N GLU A 112 25.47 -17.65 15.15
CA GLU A 112 23.99 -17.70 15.12
C GLU A 112 23.38 -17.78 16.53
N THR A 113 24.12 -18.37 17.50
CA THR A 113 23.66 -18.54 18.88
C THR A 113 24.76 -18.17 19.85
N TYR A 114 24.39 -17.50 20.94
CA TYR A 114 25.28 -17.17 22.02
C TYR A 114 24.62 -17.48 23.36
N GLU A 115 25.28 -18.19 24.25
CA GLU A 115 24.74 -18.64 25.56
C GLU A 115 23.35 -19.32 25.44
N GLY A 116 23.12 -20.05 24.33
CA GLY A 116 21.87 -20.76 24.08
C GLY A 116 20.69 -19.85 23.60
N GLN A 117 20.97 -18.60 23.33
CA GLN A 117 19.99 -17.65 22.75
C GLN A 117 20.33 -17.36 21.28
N PRO A 118 19.31 -17.19 20.42
CA PRO A 118 19.55 -16.79 19.03
C PRO A 118 20.13 -15.37 18.98
N VAL A 119 21.15 -15.16 18.16
CA VAL A 119 21.72 -13.84 17.86
C VAL A 119 20.93 -13.16 16.76
N THR A 120 20.67 -11.88 16.89
CA THR A 120 20.03 -11.09 15.83
C THR A 120 21.01 -10.89 14.67
N PRO A 121 20.67 -11.33 13.44
CA PRO A 121 21.51 -11.08 12.27
C PRO A 121 21.56 -9.58 11.92
N VAL A 122 22.63 -9.18 11.26
CA VAL A 122 22.85 -7.81 10.76
C VAL A 122 22.36 -7.73 9.31
N ILE A 123 21.82 -6.58 8.93
CA ILE A 123 21.44 -6.26 7.56
C ILE A 123 22.26 -5.07 7.08
N HIS A 124 23.20 -5.31 6.15
CA HIS A 124 24.09 -4.26 5.62
C HIS A 124 24.38 -4.53 4.14
N ARG A 125 24.92 -3.53 3.45
CA ARG A 125 25.29 -3.60 2.03
C ARG A 125 26.61 -4.32 1.85
N ALA A 126 26.69 -5.22 0.87
CA ALA A 126 27.91 -5.86 0.41
C ALA A 126 28.73 -4.84 -0.42
N MET A 127 29.85 -4.36 0.12
CA MET A 127 30.68 -3.31 -0.50
C MET A 127 31.63 -3.88 -1.55
N ALA A 128 32.37 -4.88 -1.20
CA ALA A 128 33.36 -5.57 -2.03
C ALA A 128 33.55 -7.01 -1.56
N TRP A 129 33.96 -7.88 -2.42
CA TRP A 129 34.56 -9.16 -2.04
C TRP A 129 36.05 -8.98 -1.82
N VAL A 130 36.61 -9.58 -0.78
CA VAL A 130 38.05 -9.65 -0.55
C VAL A 130 38.50 -11.10 -0.47
N ASP A 131 39.52 -11.46 -1.23
CA ASP A 131 40.27 -12.69 -1.09
C ASP A 131 41.49 -12.42 -0.19
N VAL A 132 41.62 -13.22 0.86
CA VAL A 132 42.82 -13.27 1.71
C VAL A 132 43.73 -14.34 1.14
N LEU A 133 44.97 -13.96 0.76
CA LEU A 133 45.93 -14.85 0.12
C LEU A 133 46.52 -15.79 1.16
N GLU A 134 46.46 -17.11 0.90
CA GLU A 134 47.03 -18.14 1.76
C GLU A 134 48.56 -18.06 1.82
N GLU A 135 49.18 -17.72 0.69
CA GLU A 135 50.63 -17.54 0.55
C GLU A 135 50.91 -16.10 0.07
N PRO A 136 51.12 -15.14 1.01
CA PRO A 136 51.43 -13.78 0.65
C PRO A 136 52.75 -13.66 -0.15
N GLN A 137 52.68 -13.04 -1.32
CA GLN A 137 53.81 -12.81 -2.21
C GLN A 137 53.53 -11.60 -3.11
N ASP A 138 54.53 -11.09 -3.78
CA ASP A 138 54.38 -10.05 -4.79
C ASP A 138 53.66 -10.65 -6.03
N MET A 139 52.35 -10.35 -6.15
CA MET A 139 51.47 -10.85 -7.19
C MET A 139 51.37 -9.92 -8.40
N ASP A 140 51.60 -8.62 -8.21
CA ASP A 140 51.47 -7.61 -9.26
C ASP A 140 52.82 -7.07 -9.78
N GLY A 141 53.92 -7.43 -9.13
CA GLY A 141 55.28 -7.10 -9.53
C GLY A 141 55.74 -5.72 -9.12
N ASP A 142 55.11 -5.12 -8.11
CA ASP A 142 55.47 -3.80 -7.57
C ASP A 142 56.61 -3.84 -6.54
N GLY A 143 57.01 -5.01 -6.08
CA GLY A 143 58.05 -5.28 -5.15
C GLY A 143 57.61 -5.38 -3.69
N ASP A 144 56.33 -5.19 -3.40
CA ASP A 144 55.74 -5.35 -2.08
C ASP A 144 55.05 -6.72 -1.97
N THR A 145 54.83 -7.21 -0.74
CA THR A 145 54.09 -8.45 -0.49
C THR A 145 52.62 -8.18 -0.38
N ASP A 146 51.81 -8.86 -1.24
CA ASP A 146 50.38 -8.79 -1.23
C ASP A 146 49.78 -9.79 -0.25
N TYR A 147 48.74 -9.35 0.43
CA TYR A 147 47.95 -10.17 1.39
C TYR A 147 46.49 -10.27 0.97
N TYR A 148 45.98 -9.29 0.23
CA TYR A 148 44.59 -9.20 -0.15
C TYR A 148 44.41 -8.98 -1.65
N TYR A 149 43.34 -9.49 -2.21
CA TYR A 149 42.93 -9.25 -3.58
C TYR A 149 41.44 -8.88 -3.66
N ILE A 150 41.12 -7.85 -4.42
CA ILE A 150 39.73 -7.45 -4.67
C ILE A 150 39.41 -7.65 -6.15
N PRO A 151 38.64 -8.73 -6.51
CA PRO A 151 38.38 -9.09 -7.89
C PRO A 151 37.58 -8.03 -8.66
N GLU A 152 36.69 -7.32 -8.01
CA GLU A 152 35.88 -6.28 -8.66
C GLU A 152 36.71 -5.18 -9.29
N ILE A 153 37.85 -4.84 -8.71
CA ILE A 153 38.78 -3.82 -9.23
C ILE A 153 40.08 -4.41 -9.80
N ASN A 154 40.23 -5.73 -9.73
CA ASN A 154 41.41 -6.48 -10.17
C ASN A 154 42.69 -5.90 -9.56
N THR A 155 42.71 -5.69 -8.24
CA THR A 155 43.83 -5.02 -7.54
C THR A 155 44.27 -5.84 -6.34
N TYR A 156 45.58 -5.99 -6.21
CA TYR A 156 46.23 -6.59 -5.05
C TYR A 156 46.58 -5.50 -4.02
N PHE A 157 46.63 -5.90 -2.79
CA PHE A 157 46.91 -5.00 -1.67
C PHE A 157 47.89 -5.64 -0.69
N GLY A 158 48.81 -4.88 -0.21
CA GLY A 158 49.68 -5.25 0.89
C GLY A 158 48.90 -5.48 2.19
N SER A 159 49.49 -5.15 3.34
CA SER A 159 48.91 -5.43 4.67
C SER A 159 47.64 -4.64 5.02
N LYS A 160 47.14 -3.76 4.11
CA LYS A 160 45.98 -2.89 4.37
C LYS A 160 45.28 -2.48 3.08
N ILE A 161 43.96 -2.33 3.16
CA ILE A 161 43.08 -1.86 2.09
C ILE A 161 42.61 -0.46 2.43
N ALA A 162 42.85 0.52 1.58
CA ALA A 162 42.35 1.88 1.79
C ALA A 162 40.82 1.92 1.53
N LEU A 163 40.08 2.67 2.33
CA LEU A 163 38.61 2.78 2.17
C LEU A 163 38.20 3.37 0.82
N SER A 164 39.06 4.25 0.24
CA SER A 164 38.83 4.82 -1.09
C SER A 164 38.72 3.76 -2.20
N GLU A 165 39.41 2.65 -2.07
CA GLU A 165 39.44 1.57 -3.06
C GLU A 165 38.14 0.82 -3.12
N ILE A 166 37.42 0.73 -2.00
CA ILE A 166 36.10 0.12 -1.91
C ILE A 166 34.95 1.14 -2.01
N GLY A 167 35.25 2.35 -2.51
CA GLY A 167 34.24 3.37 -2.77
C GLY A 167 33.79 4.18 -1.55
N LEU A 168 34.53 4.13 -0.45
CA LEU A 168 34.27 4.88 0.78
C LEU A 168 35.21 6.07 0.94
N ASN A 169 34.69 7.12 1.57
CA ASN A 169 35.51 8.31 1.89
C ASN A 169 36.26 8.10 3.22
N GLY A 170 37.47 8.60 3.31
CA GLY A 170 38.24 8.61 4.54
C GLY A 170 39.69 8.10 4.39
N GLY A 171 40.55 8.46 5.33
CA GLY A 171 41.94 8.02 5.35
C GLY A 171 42.20 6.74 6.15
N ALA A 172 41.13 6.06 6.62
CA ALA A 172 41.27 4.82 7.36
C ALA A 172 41.52 3.62 6.43
N HIS A 173 42.00 2.52 7.00
CA HIS A 173 42.34 1.31 6.26
C HIS A 173 41.80 0.11 7.00
N ILE A 174 41.25 -0.85 6.24
CA ILE A 174 40.91 -2.19 6.72
C ILE A 174 42.21 -2.99 6.74
N LYS A 175 42.44 -3.78 7.78
CA LYS A 175 43.59 -4.63 7.96
C LYS A 175 43.29 -5.80 8.91
N ASP A 176 44.23 -6.70 9.03
CA ASP A 176 44.13 -7.86 9.93
C ASP A 176 42.87 -8.71 9.61
N LEU A 177 42.69 -8.96 8.30
CA LEU A 177 41.61 -9.85 7.80
C LEU A 177 42.14 -11.30 7.81
N GLU A 178 41.37 -12.20 8.40
CA GLU A 178 41.76 -13.59 8.61
C GLU A 178 41.10 -14.56 7.60
N ASN A 179 40.01 -14.13 6.96
CA ASN A 179 39.31 -14.95 5.95
C ASN A 179 38.81 -14.12 4.76
N SER A 180 38.65 -14.79 3.65
CA SER A 180 37.99 -14.24 2.46
C SER A 180 36.49 -14.06 2.69
N GLY A 181 35.88 -13.01 2.12
CA GLY A 181 34.46 -12.74 2.28
C GLY A 181 34.07 -11.31 1.85
N TYR A 182 32.83 -10.94 2.14
CA TYR A 182 32.30 -9.62 1.85
C TYR A 182 32.70 -8.59 2.92
N ILE A 183 33.20 -7.47 2.48
CA ILE A 183 33.25 -6.25 3.28
C ILE A 183 31.84 -5.65 3.29
N THR A 184 31.32 -5.34 4.46
CA THR A 184 29.93 -4.87 4.64
C THR A 184 29.88 -3.50 5.29
N LYS A 185 28.83 -2.74 4.98
CA LYS A 185 28.58 -1.42 5.58
C LYS A 185 27.08 -1.10 5.61
N GLY A 186 26.59 -0.51 6.69
CA GLY A 186 25.28 0.12 6.74
C GLY A 186 25.22 1.38 5.87
N ASP A 187 24.08 1.66 5.25
CA ASP A 187 23.92 2.79 4.33
C ASP A 187 23.83 4.15 5.06
N SER A 188 23.48 4.13 6.35
CA SER A 188 23.36 5.36 7.15
C SER A 188 24.64 6.17 7.18
N THR A 189 24.50 7.48 7.05
CA THR A 189 25.61 8.45 7.19
C THR A 189 26.18 8.48 8.60
N GLY A 190 25.38 8.09 9.60
CA GLY A 190 25.84 7.90 10.97
C GLY A 190 26.82 6.74 11.14
N ASN A 191 26.88 5.83 10.15
CA ASN A 191 27.82 4.71 10.10
C ASN A 191 28.77 4.83 8.89
N PRO A 192 29.79 5.70 8.94
CA PRO A 192 30.63 6.01 7.77
C PRO A 192 31.63 4.89 7.43
N HIS A 193 31.83 3.95 8.33
CA HIS A 193 32.87 2.92 8.22
C HIS A 193 32.30 1.53 7.97
N PRO A 194 33.06 0.66 7.28
CA PRO A 194 32.67 -0.74 7.14
C PRO A 194 32.76 -1.47 8.49
N ASP A 195 31.97 -2.56 8.59
CA ASP A 195 31.87 -3.36 9.81
C ASP A 195 33.22 -3.92 10.24
N GLN A 196 34.03 -4.32 9.28
CA GLN A 196 35.37 -4.87 9.49
C GLN A 196 36.39 -3.87 10.08
N LEU A 197 36.02 -2.60 10.13
CA LEU A 197 36.87 -1.57 10.74
C LEU A 197 36.46 -1.20 12.16
N THR A 198 35.13 -1.15 12.43
CA THR A 198 34.62 -0.51 13.66
C THR A 198 33.73 -1.42 14.51
N HIS A 199 33.28 -2.56 13.98
CA HIS A 199 32.34 -3.41 14.69
C HIS A 199 33.03 -4.62 15.31
N TYR A 200 32.39 -5.10 16.37
CA TYR A 200 32.73 -6.34 17.09
C TYR A 200 31.52 -7.24 17.10
N ASP A 201 31.76 -8.55 17.23
CA ASP A 201 30.72 -9.54 17.43
C ASP A 201 30.28 -9.59 18.90
N ILE A 202 29.42 -10.56 19.23
CA ILE A 202 28.87 -10.71 20.58
C ILE A 202 29.91 -11.26 21.59
N GLU A 203 30.99 -11.87 21.12
CA GLU A 203 32.11 -12.35 21.94
C GLU A 203 33.18 -11.28 22.15
N GLY A 204 33.07 -10.14 21.48
CA GLY A 204 33.98 -9.02 21.54
C GLY A 204 35.14 -9.12 20.55
N GLU A 205 35.08 -10.06 19.62
CA GLU A 205 36.06 -10.21 18.56
C GLU A 205 35.75 -9.28 17.39
N LYS A 206 36.79 -8.83 16.69
CA LYS A 206 36.65 -7.96 15.53
C LYS A 206 35.88 -8.66 14.40
N VAL A 207 34.91 -7.96 13.81
CA VAL A 207 34.15 -8.50 12.69
C VAL A 207 35.07 -8.73 11.50
N GLN A 208 35.09 -9.98 11.03
CA GLN A 208 35.84 -10.42 9.86
C GLN A 208 34.97 -10.31 8.58
N PRO A 209 35.56 -10.40 7.38
CA PRO A 209 34.79 -10.48 6.14
C PRO A 209 33.71 -11.56 6.22
N VAL A 210 32.52 -11.23 5.72
CA VAL A 210 31.36 -12.11 5.80
C VAL A 210 31.51 -13.26 4.81
N THR A 211 31.67 -14.47 5.34
CA THR A 211 31.73 -15.68 4.51
C THR A 211 30.34 -16.05 3.96
N PRO A 212 30.25 -16.76 2.82
CA PRO A 212 28.99 -17.22 2.28
C PRO A 212 28.14 -18.01 3.28
N ASP A 213 28.75 -18.84 4.10
CA ASP A 213 28.08 -19.65 5.12
C ASP A 213 27.45 -18.85 6.26
N SER A 214 27.95 -17.62 6.47
CA SER A 214 27.42 -16.69 7.46
C SER A 214 26.22 -15.91 6.97
N ILE A 215 25.86 -16.02 5.68
CA ILE A 215 24.82 -15.24 5.02
C ILE A 215 23.48 -15.97 5.12
N VAL A 216 22.50 -15.34 5.72
CA VAL A 216 21.10 -15.79 5.74
C VAL A 216 20.46 -15.61 4.35
N GLY A 217 20.77 -14.51 3.66
CA GLY A 217 20.27 -14.21 2.32
C GLY A 217 20.37 -12.74 1.96
N MET A 218 19.75 -12.39 0.81
CA MET A 218 19.67 -11.03 0.29
C MET A 218 18.31 -10.40 0.53
N ALA A 219 18.27 -9.12 0.81
CA ALA A 219 17.04 -8.33 0.84
C ALA A 219 16.46 -8.22 -0.58
N ARG A 220 15.20 -8.64 -0.80
CA ARG A 220 14.55 -8.68 -2.11
C ARG A 220 13.13 -8.11 -2.15
N GLY A 221 12.68 -7.51 -1.09
CA GLY A 221 11.37 -6.85 -1.00
C GLY A 221 11.14 -6.35 0.40
N GLU A 222 10.22 -5.42 0.54
CA GLU A 222 9.85 -4.85 1.81
C GLU A 222 8.33 -4.75 1.95
N LEU A 223 7.87 -4.90 3.19
CA LEU A 223 6.57 -4.47 3.63
C LEU A 223 6.81 -3.30 4.59
N PRO A 224 6.71 -2.06 4.09
CA PRO A 224 7.08 -0.88 4.86
C PRO A 224 6.23 -0.77 6.12
N TRP A 225 6.85 -0.39 7.23
CA TRP A 225 6.20 -0.08 8.52
C TRP A 225 5.59 -1.26 9.28
N PHE A 226 5.35 -2.42 8.66
CA PHE A 226 4.67 -3.54 9.31
C PHE A 226 5.49 -4.20 10.42
N GLY A 227 6.81 -4.11 10.37
CA GLY A 227 7.71 -4.53 11.44
C GLY A 227 7.53 -3.74 12.74
N LEU A 228 7.02 -2.50 12.68
CA LEU A 228 6.70 -1.68 13.84
C LEU A 228 5.70 -2.36 14.79
N MET A 229 4.85 -3.26 14.30
CA MET A 229 3.95 -4.03 15.15
C MET A 229 4.74 -4.93 16.12
N LYS A 230 5.77 -5.62 15.63
CA LYS A 230 6.68 -6.42 16.46
C LYS A 230 7.44 -5.52 17.42
N LEU A 231 8.09 -4.46 16.91
CA LEU A 231 8.91 -3.56 17.74
C LEU A 231 8.09 -2.95 18.88
N ARG A 232 6.84 -2.57 18.64
CA ARG A 232 5.95 -2.04 19.68
C ARG A 232 5.75 -3.01 20.84
N LEU A 233 5.73 -4.31 20.54
CA LEU A 233 5.47 -5.36 21.54
C LEU A 233 6.73 -5.85 22.23
N THR A 234 7.88 -5.85 21.54
CA THR A 234 9.12 -6.52 22.03
C THR A 234 10.25 -5.54 22.32
N GLN A 235 10.34 -4.43 21.60
CA GLN A 235 11.46 -3.48 21.65
C GLN A 235 10.92 -2.04 21.51
N ALA A 236 10.22 -1.56 22.54
CA ALA A 236 9.54 -0.27 22.49
C ALA A 236 10.48 0.93 22.21
N ASP A 237 11.73 0.86 22.63
CA ASP A 237 12.72 1.91 22.38
C ASP A 237 13.04 2.02 20.88
N ASN A 238 13.25 0.90 20.19
CA ASN A 238 13.50 0.86 18.75
C ASN A 238 12.27 1.32 17.95
N TYR A 239 11.05 1.00 18.45
CA TYR A 239 9.82 1.54 17.88
C TYR A 239 9.79 3.07 17.82
N TYR A 240 10.33 3.74 18.84
CA TYR A 240 10.37 5.20 18.90
C TYR A 240 11.55 5.81 18.10
N GLN A 241 12.56 5.02 17.78
CA GLN A 241 13.68 5.44 16.91
C GLN A 241 13.27 5.49 15.44
N ALA A 242 12.28 4.67 15.03
CA ALA A 242 11.75 4.70 13.68
C ALA A 242 11.27 6.11 13.28
N PRO A 243 11.42 6.51 12.00
CA PRO A 243 10.92 7.79 11.51
C PRO A 243 9.46 8.01 11.92
N PRO A 244 9.08 9.19 12.43
CA PRO A 244 7.73 9.44 12.99
C PRO A 244 6.60 9.12 12.01
N GLU A 245 6.84 9.28 10.71
CA GLU A 245 5.85 9.02 9.67
C GLU A 245 5.59 7.53 9.45
N CYS A 246 6.57 6.67 9.71
CA CYS A 246 6.38 5.21 9.63
C CYS A 246 5.20 4.76 10.48
N ARG A 247 5.04 5.35 11.68
CA ARG A 247 3.92 5.04 12.60
C ARG A 247 2.57 5.49 12.04
N THR A 248 2.54 6.69 11.43
CA THR A 248 1.32 7.21 10.79
C THR A 248 0.95 6.38 9.57
N MET A 249 1.93 6.04 8.75
CA MET A 249 1.73 5.22 7.55
C MET A 249 1.31 3.79 7.88
N LEU A 250 1.83 3.20 8.97
CA LEU A 250 1.33 1.92 9.47
C LEU A 250 -0.17 1.98 9.75
N TRP A 251 -0.64 3.00 10.48
CA TRP A 251 -2.07 3.14 10.79
C TRP A 251 -2.92 3.36 9.54
N ILE A 252 -2.45 4.20 8.60
CA ILE A 252 -3.14 4.41 7.33
C ILE A 252 -3.22 3.10 6.53
N SER A 253 -2.12 2.34 6.46
CA SER A 253 -2.08 1.05 5.77
C SER A 253 -3.02 0.03 6.41
N MET A 254 -3.03 -0.07 7.74
CA MET A 254 -3.95 -0.95 8.46
C MET A 254 -5.42 -0.60 8.21
N VAL A 255 -5.76 0.70 8.30
CA VAL A 255 -7.13 1.16 8.02
C VAL A 255 -7.50 0.87 6.57
N THR A 256 -6.60 1.10 5.62
CA THR A 256 -6.84 0.83 4.20
C THR A 256 -7.06 -0.66 3.93
N ILE A 257 -6.26 -1.54 4.53
CA ILE A 257 -6.41 -3.00 4.39
C ILE A 257 -7.74 -3.47 5.00
N LEU A 258 -8.12 -2.93 6.15
CA LEU A 258 -9.36 -3.33 6.83
C LEU A 258 -10.61 -2.75 6.16
N ALA A 259 -10.61 -1.49 5.76
CA ALA A 259 -11.76 -0.80 5.19
C ALA A 259 -11.88 -0.95 3.66
N GLY A 260 -10.74 -1.18 2.97
CA GLY A 260 -10.66 -1.26 1.52
C GLY A 260 -11.61 -2.30 0.90
N PRO A 261 -11.63 -3.55 1.35
CA PRO A 261 -12.54 -4.57 0.81
C PRO A 261 -14.02 -4.18 0.90
N PHE A 262 -14.42 -3.55 2.03
CA PHE A 262 -15.81 -3.09 2.21
C PHE A 262 -16.18 -1.94 1.28
N THR A 263 -15.25 -1.00 1.06
CA THR A 263 -15.48 0.13 0.16
C THR A 263 -15.51 -0.31 -1.29
N VAL A 264 -14.59 -1.20 -1.70
CA VAL A 264 -14.55 -1.78 -3.05
C VAL A 264 -15.81 -2.62 -3.31
N GLY A 265 -16.23 -3.44 -2.34
CA GLY A 265 -17.46 -4.23 -2.44
C GLY A 265 -18.69 -3.35 -2.70
N LYS A 266 -18.90 -2.30 -1.89
CA LYS A 266 -20.01 -1.35 -2.09
C LYS A 266 -19.95 -0.62 -3.43
N LEU A 267 -18.75 -0.21 -3.87
CA LEU A 267 -18.56 0.43 -5.17
C LEU A 267 -18.88 -0.54 -6.31
N TRP A 268 -18.48 -1.80 -6.18
CA TRP A 268 -18.76 -2.84 -7.16
C TRP A 268 -20.26 -3.13 -7.26
N ASP A 269 -20.95 -3.26 -6.13
CA ASP A 269 -22.40 -3.47 -6.09
C ASP A 269 -23.13 -2.29 -6.75
N THR A 270 -22.75 -1.05 -6.39
CA THR A 270 -23.31 0.16 -7.02
C THR A 270 -23.05 0.21 -8.53
N TYR A 271 -21.88 -0.24 -8.98
CA TYR A 271 -21.54 -0.31 -10.40
C TYR A 271 -22.38 -1.37 -11.14
N GLN A 272 -22.56 -2.55 -10.54
CA GLN A 272 -23.39 -3.62 -11.08
C GLN A 272 -24.86 -3.19 -11.17
N ASP A 273 -25.40 -2.53 -10.14
CA ASP A 273 -26.76 -2.02 -10.14
C ASP A 273 -27.00 -1.00 -11.26
N ARG A 274 -26.05 -0.11 -11.49
CA ARG A 274 -26.10 0.84 -12.62
C ARG A 274 -26.09 0.12 -13.98
N ARG A 275 -25.22 -0.88 -14.16
CA ARG A 275 -25.18 -1.68 -15.39
C ARG A 275 -26.47 -2.44 -15.63
N VAL A 276 -27.03 -3.07 -14.60
CA VAL A 276 -28.32 -3.78 -14.67
C VAL A 276 -29.46 -2.80 -15.02
N ALA A 277 -29.48 -1.60 -14.43
CA ALA A 277 -30.45 -0.55 -14.74
C ALA A 277 -30.35 -0.06 -16.20
N GLU A 278 -29.13 0.04 -16.75
CA GLU A 278 -28.88 0.42 -18.14
C GLU A 278 -29.26 -0.69 -19.14
N THR A 279 -29.15 -1.96 -18.75
CA THR A 279 -29.43 -3.11 -19.62
C THR A 279 -30.89 -3.57 -19.57
N LYS A 280 -31.74 -3.04 -18.66
CA LYS A 280 -33.17 -3.31 -18.65
C LYS A 280 -33.80 -2.88 -19.99
N PRO A 281 -34.51 -3.78 -20.70
CA PRO A 281 -35.17 -3.42 -21.95
C PRO A 281 -36.15 -2.27 -21.74
N LYS A 282 -36.20 -1.36 -22.70
CA LYS A 282 -37.07 -0.15 -22.64
C LYS A 282 -38.55 -0.49 -22.39
N SER A 283 -39.00 -1.72 -22.75
CA SER A 283 -40.32 -2.24 -22.47
C SER A 283 -40.62 -2.42 -20.99
N ASP A 284 -39.61 -2.84 -20.19
CA ASP A 284 -39.83 -3.10 -18.77
C ASP A 284 -39.77 -1.79 -17.96
N LYS A 285 -38.92 -0.84 -18.36
CA LYS A 285 -38.95 0.52 -17.81
C LYS A 285 -40.32 1.18 -18.03
N LYS A 286 -40.88 1.03 -19.25
CA LYS A 286 -42.19 1.60 -19.57
C LYS A 286 -43.29 0.97 -18.73
N LYS A 287 -43.25 -0.35 -18.49
CA LYS A 287 -44.23 -1.04 -17.64
C LYS A 287 -44.13 -0.61 -16.15
N GLU A 288 -42.93 -0.41 -15.63
CA GLU A 288 -42.74 0.10 -14.28
C GLU A 288 -43.24 1.54 -14.14
N ASP A 289 -42.96 2.41 -15.12
CA ASP A 289 -43.44 3.79 -15.15
C ASP A 289 -44.96 3.86 -15.29
N ASP A 290 -45.56 3.04 -16.16
CA ASP A 290 -47.02 2.94 -16.34
C ASP A 290 -47.71 2.40 -15.07
N ALA A 291 -47.10 1.43 -14.37
CA ALA A 291 -47.62 0.90 -13.11
C ALA A 291 -47.57 1.94 -11.99
N ARG A 292 -46.48 2.70 -11.92
CA ARG A 292 -46.34 3.80 -10.96
C ARG A 292 -47.33 4.92 -11.21
N TYR A 293 -47.47 5.35 -12.45
CA TYR A 293 -48.46 6.36 -12.85
C TYR A 293 -49.91 5.93 -12.51
N LYS A 294 -50.22 4.67 -12.74
CA LYS A 294 -51.53 4.11 -12.41
C LYS A 294 -51.80 4.10 -10.91
N SER A 295 -50.82 3.78 -10.09
CA SER A 295 -50.97 3.80 -8.63
C SER A 295 -51.14 5.22 -8.09
N GLU A 296 -50.34 6.19 -8.58
CA GLU A 296 -50.44 7.59 -8.21
C GLU A 296 -51.80 8.22 -8.65
N SER A 297 -52.27 7.89 -9.84
CA SER A 297 -53.59 8.32 -10.36
C SER A 297 -54.74 7.75 -9.49
N THR A 298 -54.68 6.48 -9.10
CA THR A 298 -55.68 5.85 -8.24
C THR A 298 -55.74 6.52 -6.87
N HIS A 299 -54.56 6.81 -6.28
CA HIS A 299 -54.48 7.49 -4.98
C HIS A 299 -55.03 8.94 -5.07
N TYR A 300 -54.73 9.66 -6.15
CA TYR A 300 -55.27 11.00 -6.38
C TYR A 300 -56.82 10.99 -6.52
N HIS A 301 -57.36 10.00 -7.23
CA HIS A 301 -58.84 9.84 -7.35
C HIS A 301 -59.47 9.52 -6.02
N GLN A 302 -58.86 8.73 -5.16
CA GLN A 302 -59.36 8.45 -3.82
C GLN A 302 -59.40 9.72 -2.96
N LEU A 303 -58.35 10.53 -3.00
CA LEU A 303 -58.30 11.81 -2.26
C LEU A 303 -59.37 12.80 -2.75
N LEU A 304 -59.63 12.85 -4.07
CA LEU A 304 -60.69 13.69 -4.62
C LEU A 304 -62.09 13.22 -4.20
N GLN A 305 -62.32 11.94 -4.17
CA GLN A 305 -63.64 11.39 -3.69
C GLN A 305 -63.82 11.64 -2.19
N GLU A 306 -62.78 11.56 -1.39
CA GLU A 306 -62.84 11.85 0.03
C GLU A 306 -63.12 13.33 0.29
N LYS A 307 -62.52 14.26 -0.49
CA LYS A 307 -62.80 15.69 -0.44
C LYS A 307 -64.25 16.00 -0.83
N LEU A 308 -64.76 15.42 -1.95
CA LEU A 308 -66.12 15.62 -2.39
C LEU A 308 -67.16 15.08 -1.40
N LYS A 309 -66.83 14.04 -0.66
CA LYS A 309 -67.67 13.52 0.40
C LYS A 309 -67.72 14.44 1.60
N ASN A 310 -66.59 15.00 2.01
CA ASN A 310 -66.54 15.96 3.12
C ASN A 310 -67.26 17.28 2.77
N ASP A 311 -67.11 17.76 1.53
CA ASP A 311 -67.81 18.98 1.05
C ASP A 311 -69.34 18.79 0.98
N ASN A 312 -69.83 17.55 0.74
CA ASN A 312 -71.25 17.23 0.76
C ASN A 312 -71.81 17.10 2.18
N ASP A 313 -71.01 16.59 3.15
CA ASP A 313 -71.39 16.48 4.55
C ASP A 313 -71.43 17.88 5.24
N GLU A 314 -70.68 18.86 4.76
CA GLU A 314 -70.75 20.26 5.23
C GLU A 314 -72.01 20.99 4.68
N THR A 315 -72.47 20.63 3.46
CA THR A 315 -73.66 21.26 2.85
C THR A 315 -74.99 20.67 3.38
N GLU A 316 -74.99 19.45 3.92
CA GLU A 316 -76.20 18.91 4.61
C GLU A 316 -76.38 19.44 6.04
N ASN A 317 -75.32 19.96 6.70
CA ASN A 317 -75.44 20.54 8.01
C ASN A 317 -75.90 22.00 8.03
N ASP A 318 -75.78 22.75 6.90
CA ASP A 318 -76.26 24.11 6.81
C ASP A 318 -77.75 24.27 6.44
N ASN A 319 -78.42 23.18 6.09
CA ASN A 319 -79.85 23.21 5.72
C ASN A 319 -80.86 22.99 6.86
N ASN A 320 -80.41 22.85 8.12
CA ASN A 320 -81.28 22.59 9.26
C ASN A 320 -81.50 23.77 10.25
N GLU A 321 -81.01 24.94 9.94
CA GLU A 321 -81.35 26.16 10.72
C GLU A 321 -81.79 27.28 9.78
N THR A 322 -83.07 27.36 9.45
CA THR A 322 -83.86 28.59 9.36
C THR A 322 -85.20 28.29 8.69
N GLU A 323 -86.21 27.92 9.47
CA GLU A 323 -87.59 28.37 9.25
C GLU A 323 -87.82 29.53 10.15
N ASN A 324 -88.00 30.68 9.53
CA ASN A 324 -89.00 31.76 9.78
C ASN A 324 -88.38 33.10 9.42
N ASP A 325 -88.85 33.79 8.40
CA ASP A 325 -89.76 34.90 8.38
C ASP A 325 -89.84 35.55 7.00
N ASN A 326 -91.02 35.85 6.65
CA ASN A 326 -91.54 36.54 5.45
C ASN A 326 -90.79 37.88 5.24
N ASP A 327 -90.39 38.23 3.99
CA ASP A 327 -91.04 39.34 3.30
C ASP A 327 -90.51 39.46 1.86
N GLU A 328 -91.39 39.95 1.02
CA GLU A 328 -91.27 40.25 -0.42
C GLU A 328 -90.08 41.15 -0.75
N THR A 329 -89.37 40.88 -1.84
CA THR A 329 -89.27 41.79 -2.97
C THR A 329 -88.40 41.21 -4.12
N GLU A 330 -88.91 41.50 -5.27
CA GLU A 330 -88.41 41.31 -6.65
C GLU A 330 -86.92 41.40 -6.93
N ASN A 331 -86.52 40.57 -7.84
CA ASN A 331 -85.87 40.89 -9.10
C ASN A 331 -84.42 40.53 -9.32
N LYS A 332 -84.26 39.97 -10.47
CA LYS A 332 -83.12 39.84 -11.41
C LYS A 332 -82.17 38.67 -11.22
N GLY A 333 -82.33 37.87 -12.27
CA GLY A 333 -81.41 36.78 -12.63
C GLY A 333 -79.99 37.26 -12.90
N GLU A 334 -79.13 36.38 -12.56
CA GLU A 334 -77.83 36.27 -13.22
C GLU A 334 -77.46 34.81 -13.36
N ASN A 335 -77.39 34.45 -14.62
CA ASN A 335 -76.91 33.17 -15.14
C ASN A 335 -75.47 32.96 -14.72
N THR A 336 -75.15 32.03 -13.82
CA THR A 336 -73.83 31.55 -13.64
C THR A 336 -73.60 30.31 -14.53
N ASN A 337 -72.91 30.58 -15.64
CA ASN A 337 -72.37 29.58 -16.53
C ASN A 337 -71.44 28.64 -15.77
N ILE A 338 -71.80 27.38 -15.75
CA ILE A 338 -70.89 26.29 -15.38
C ILE A 338 -69.89 26.15 -16.52
N THR A 339 -68.71 26.68 -16.30
CA THR A 339 -67.59 26.53 -17.22
C THR A 339 -67.04 25.12 -17.09
N ASN A 340 -67.34 24.27 -18.03
CA ASN A 340 -66.67 23.01 -18.23
C ASN A 340 -65.21 23.29 -18.61
N VAL A 341 -64.33 23.07 -17.67
CA VAL A 341 -62.89 23.11 -17.92
C VAL A 341 -62.50 21.80 -18.63
N TYR A 342 -62.38 21.86 -19.93
CA TYR A 342 -61.71 20.82 -20.69
C TYR A 342 -60.21 21.00 -20.48
N ILE A 343 -59.61 20.04 -19.76
CA ILE A 343 -58.16 19.92 -19.72
C ILE A 343 -57.73 19.26 -21.02
N THR A 344 -57.26 20.09 -21.96
CA THR A 344 -56.59 19.61 -23.16
C THR A 344 -55.20 19.16 -22.79
N ASP A 345 -54.90 17.89 -23.03
CA ASP A 345 -53.59 17.27 -23.01
C ASP A 345 -52.64 18.02 -23.93
N SER A 346 -51.79 18.87 -23.39
CA SER A 346 -50.64 19.38 -24.13
C SER A 346 -49.46 18.40 -23.96
N ILE A 347 -49.41 17.48 -24.92
CA ILE A 347 -48.22 16.68 -25.20
C ILE A 347 -47.10 17.61 -25.65
N VAL A 348 -46.18 17.94 -24.79
CA VAL A 348 -44.92 18.56 -25.21
C VAL A 348 -43.98 17.44 -25.64
N ASN A 349 -43.96 17.21 -26.95
CA ASN A 349 -42.92 16.48 -27.63
C ASN A 349 -41.61 17.27 -27.51
N ARG A 350 -40.69 16.80 -26.70
CA ARG A 350 -39.27 17.16 -26.75
C ARG A 350 -38.49 16.03 -27.41
N SER A 351 -38.60 16.00 -28.75
CA SER A 351 -37.60 15.34 -29.59
C SER A 351 -36.84 16.41 -30.33
N ASN A 352 -35.54 16.20 -30.43
CA ASN A 352 -34.58 16.86 -31.31
C ASN A 352 -33.94 18.16 -30.81
N PHE A 353 -32.72 17.97 -30.35
CA PHE A 353 -31.52 18.74 -30.67
C PHE A 353 -30.36 17.86 -30.26
N GLY A 354 -29.37 17.44 -31.03
CA GLY A 354 -28.95 17.87 -32.34
C GLY A 354 -27.60 17.17 -32.51
N GLU A 355 -27.48 16.38 -33.54
CA GLU A 355 -26.19 15.99 -34.08
C GLU A 355 -25.42 17.22 -34.50
N SER A 356 -24.17 17.29 -34.05
CA SER A 356 -23.16 18.11 -34.73
C SER A 356 -21.94 17.22 -34.96
N LYS A 357 -21.83 16.79 -36.22
CA LYS A 357 -20.57 16.44 -36.88
C LYS A 357 -19.71 17.70 -36.99
N ASP A 358 -18.42 17.48 -36.90
CA ASP A 358 -17.36 18.01 -37.78
C ASP A 358 -16.06 17.44 -37.23
N ASP A 359 -15.45 16.45 -37.90
CA ASP A 359 -14.58 16.50 -39.06
C ASP A 359 -13.29 17.30 -38.89
N GLU A 360 -12.25 16.48 -39.03
CA GLU A 360 -11.02 16.72 -39.79
C GLU A 360 -10.02 17.80 -39.34
N LYS A 361 -8.83 17.37 -39.11
CA LYS A 361 -7.59 17.53 -39.88
C LYS A 361 -6.37 17.41 -39.01
N LYS A 362 -5.61 16.37 -39.28
CA LYS A 362 -4.39 16.31 -40.12
C LYS A 362 -3.22 17.19 -39.67
N LYS A 363 -2.14 16.44 -39.50
CA LYS A 363 -0.77 16.70 -39.94
C LYS A 363 0.23 17.35 -38.99
N ASP A 364 1.20 16.54 -38.71
CA ASP A 364 2.62 16.62 -39.11
C ASP A 364 3.59 17.46 -38.24
N LYS A 365 4.66 16.69 -37.90
CA LYS A 365 6.07 17.12 -37.83
C LYS A 365 6.53 17.88 -36.57
N HIS A 366 7.28 17.34 -35.77
CA HIS A 366 8.73 17.09 -35.78
C HIS A 366 9.13 16.24 -34.57
#